data_f720673a7983e9265296b3bdcd7dc95f
#
_entry.id   f720673a7983e9265296b3bdcd7dc95f
#
_cell.length_a   1.000
_cell.length_b   1.000
_cell.length_c   1.000
_cell.angle_alpha   90.00
_cell.angle_beta   90.00
_cell.angle_gamma   90.00
#
_symmetry.space_group_name_H-M   'P 1'
#
loop_
_entity.id
_entity.type
_entity.pdbx_description
1 polymer ?
#
loop_
_entity_poly.entity_id
_entity_poly.type
_entity_poly.pdbx_seq_one_letter_code
_entity_poly.pdbx_strand_id
1 'polypeptide(L)'
;ILTNQSGLYDTEQLEEAMQKVMDTYAGGISNHYQFNENQLNLAEEKIEKLKELSKELGASNMHELMFVYELKNRLTVCETLIYHLRARKETRWHSFAENLDYPDKSDEWLKYVNTRKENGKIQVLFRELVKRGETYEHSY
;
A
#
# COMPACT_ATOMS: atom_id res chain seq x y z
N ILE A 1 -13.71 12.28 -16.57
CA ILE A 1 -13.10 12.93 -17.70
C ILE A 1 -12.98 11.97 -18.85
N LEU A 2 -13.86 12.09 -19.81
CA LEU A 2 -13.87 11.25 -21.00
C LEU A 2 -12.94 11.87 -22.04
N THR A 3 -11.80 11.22 -22.28
CA THR A 3 -10.84 11.65 -23.28
C THR A 3 -10.34 10.43 -24.04
N ASN A 4 -9.77 10.64 -25.21
CA ASN A 4 -9.05 9.59 -25.89
C ASN A 4 -7.77 9.30 -25.13
N GLN A 5 -7.45 8.03 -25.00
CA GLN A 5 -6.20 7.64 -24.36
C GLN A 5 -5.02 8.14 -25.17
N SER A 6 -3.94 8.51 -24.48
CA SER A 6 -2.72 8.96 -25.12
C SER A 6 -2.03 7.88 -25.95
N GLY A 7 -2.42 6.62 -25.77
CA GLY A 7 -1.86 5.48 -26.51
C GLY A 7 -0.57 4.91 -25.94
N LEU A 8 0.03 5.54 -24.92
CA LEU A 8 1.27 5.05 -24.31
C LEU A 8 1.03 3.88 -23.36
N TYR A 9 0.00 4.00 -22.50
CA TYR A 9 -0.34 2.99 -21.51
C TYR A 9 -1.85 2.89 -21.38
N ASP A 10 -2.37 1.70 -21.13
CA ASP A 10 -3.75 1.50 -20.76
C ASP A 10 -3.88 1.11 -19.28
N THR A 11 -5.11 1.09 -18.80
CA THR A 11 -5.42 0.78 -17.41
C THR A 11 -4.94 -0.61 -17.02
N GLU A 12 -5.11 -1.58 -17.90
CA GLU A 12 -4.74 -2.97 -17.67
C GLU A 12 -3.23 -3.14 -17.51
N GLN A 13 -2.45 -2.45 -18.34
CA GLN A 13 -0.99 -2.46 -18.25
C GLN A 13 -0.49 -1.89 -16.92
N LEU A 14 -1.07 -0.80 -16.47
CA LEU A 14 -0.69 -0.19 -15.19
C LEU A 14 -1.12 -1.05 -14.01
N GLU A 15 -2.27 -1.70 -14.08
CA GLU A 15 -2.72 -2.63 -13.03
C GLU A 15 -1.78 -3.83 -12.92
N GLU A 16 -1.40 -4.40 -14.06
CA GLU A 16 -0.44 -5.51 -14.08
C GLU A 16 0.91 -5.10 -13.49
N ALA A 17 1.40 -3.91 -13.86
CA ALA A 17 2.64 -3.38 -13.31
C ALA A 17 2.54 -3.17 -11.79
N MET A 18 1.41 -2.68 -11.30
CA MET A 18 1.16 -2.52 -9.86
C MET A 18 1.23 -3.86 -9.13
N GLN A 19 0.54 -4.87 -9.65
CA GLN A 19 0.56 -6.21 -9.06
C GLN A 19 1.98 -6.78 -9.02
N LYS A 20 2.74 -6.60 -10.07
CA LYS A 20 4.13 -7.04 -10.14
C LYS A 20 5.02 -6.36 -9.10
N VAL A 21 4.85 -5.06 -8.92
CA VAL A 21 5.61 -4.30 -7.92
C VAL A 21 5.34 -4.83 -6.52
N MET A 22 4.07 -5.01 -6.17
CA MET A 22 3.70 -5.50 -4.85
C MET A 22 4.17 -6.93 -4.62
N ASP A 23 4.04 -7.79 -5.62
CA ASP A 23 4.49 -9.18 -5.52
C ASP A 23 6.01 -9.28 -5.36
N THR A 24 6.74 -8.46 -6.09
CA THR A 24 8.22 -8.53 -6.09
C THR A 24 8.86 -7.84 -4.89
N TYR A 25 8.32 -6.71 -4.45
CA TYR A 25 9.00 -5.84 -3.47
C TYR A 25 8.29 -5.67 -2.15
N ALA A 26 7.04 -6.04 -2.05
CA ALA A 26 6.23 -5.76 -0.85
C ALA A 26 5.67 -7.02 -0.20
N GLY A 27 6.46 -8.09 -0.18
CA GLY A 27 6.09 -9.30 0.54
C GLY A 27 5.01 -10.13 -0.15
N GLY A 28 5.05 -10.22 -1.48
CA GLY A 28 4.11 -11.03 -2.23
C GLY A 28 4.44 -12.51 -2.21
N ILE A 29 3.59 -13.29 -2.86
CA ILE A 29 3.66 -14.76 -2.90
C ILE A 29 4.98 -15.22 -3.52
N SER A 30 5.45 -14.56 -4.59
CA SER A 30 6.68 -14.96 -5.28
C SER A 30 7.92 -14.80 -4.42
N ASN A 31 7.87 -13.98 -3.38
CA ASN A 31 8.95 -13.77 -2.42
C ASN A 31 8.66 -14.41 -1.07
N HIS A 32 7.77 -15.40 -1.01
CA HIS A 32 7.42 -16.11 0.22
C HIS A 32 6.97 -15.17 1.35
N TYR A 33 6.28 -14.08 1.00
CA TYR A 33 5.81 -13.03 1.93
C TYR A 33 6.92 -12.31 2.68
N GLN A 34 8.16 -12.37 2.19
CA GLN A 34 9.32 -11.74 2.79
C GLN A 34 9.56 -10.35 2.21
N PHE A 35 9.95 -9.41 3.05
CA PHE A 35 10.28 -8.05 2.63
C PHE A 35 11.34 -7.45 3.56
N ASN A 36 11.98 -6.40 3.10
CA ASN A 36 12.85 -5.56 3.92
C ASN A 36 12.62 -4.08 3.57
N GLU A 37 13.19 -3.19 4.35
CA GLU A 37 12.98 -1.75 4.17
C GLU A 37 13.45 -1.27 2.79
N ASN A 38 14.58 -1.76 2.31
CA ASN A 38 15.10 -1.37 1.00
C ASN A 38 14.15 -1.78 -0.13
N GLN A 39 13.58 -2.98 -0.06
CA GLN A 39 12.59 -3.43 -1.03
C GLN A 39 11.31 -2.61 -0.96
N LEU A 40 10.84 -2.30 0.25
CA LEU A 40 9.66 -1.46 0.44
C LEU A 40 9.87 -0.04 -0.11
N ASN A 41 11.07 0.51 0.04
CA ASN A 41 11.39 1.82 -0.53
C ASN A 41 11.36 1.79 -2.06
N LEU A 42 11.84 0.72 -2.67
CA LEU A 42 11.72 0.51 -4.11
C LEU A 42 10.27 0.36 -4.55
N ALA A 43 9.47 -0.36 -3.78
CA ALA A 43 8.05 -0.51 -4.05
C ALA A 43 7.35 0.86 -4.03
N GLU A 44 7.62 1.67 -3.01
CA GLU A 44 7.06 3.02 -2.88
C GLU A 44 7.40 3.88 -4.10
N GLU A 45 8.67 3.89 -4.49
CA GLU A 45 9.13 4.66 -5.64
C GLU A 45 8.40 4.24 -6.92
N LYS A 46 8.26 2.94 -7.14
CA LYS A 46 7.59 2.40 -8.32
C LYS A 46 6.09 2.66 -8.30
N ILE A 47 5.44 2.55 -7.14
CA ILE A 47 4.02 2.87 -7.01
C ILE A 47 3.76 4.36 -7.25
N GLU A 48 4.61 5.25 -6.75
CA GLU A 48 4.49 6.68 -7.04
C GLU A 48 4.62 6.97 -8.53
N LYS A 49 5.52 6.30 -9.21
CA LYS A 49 5.67 6.43 -10.66
C LYS A 49 4.42 5.96 -11.39
N LEU A 50 3.82 4.86 -10.96
CA LEU A 50 2.56 4.40 -11.54
C LEU A 50 1.40 5.37 -11.26
N LYS A 51 1.38 6.01 -10.10
CA LYS A 51 0.41 7.05 -9.79
C LYS A 51 0.54 8.24 -10.75
N GLU A 52 1.76 8.66 -11.05
CA GLU A 52 1.99 9.73 -12.04
C GLU A 52 1.52 9.31 -13.43
N LEU A 53 1.85 8.10 -13.86
CA LEU A 53 1.40 7.59 -15.16
C LEU A 53 -0.12 7.46 -15.22
N SER A 54 -0.77 7.14 -14.11
CA SER A 54 -2.23 7.00 -14.07
C SER A 54 -2.98 8.31 -14.32
N LYS A 55 -2.33 9.45 -14.09
CA LYS A 55 -2.92 10.76 -14.38
C LYS A 55 -3.13 11.00 -15.87
N GLU A 56 -2.38 10.30 -16.71
CA GLU A 56 -2.46 10.43 -18.16
C GLU A 56 -3.47 9.47 -18.80
N LEU A 57 -4.07 8.59 -17.98
CA LEU A 57 -5.09 7.67 -18.48
C LEU A 57 -6.36 8.39 -18.86
N GLY A 58 -6.88 8.09 -20.04
CA GLY A 58 -8.17 8.55 -20.49
C GLY A 58 -9.17 7.42 -20.56
N ALA A 59 -10.41 7.78 -20.84
CA ALA A 59 -11.50 6.83 -21.01
C ALA A 59 -12.41 7.29 -22.14
N SER A 60 -12.86 6.35 -22.96
CA SER A 60 -13.79 6.66 -24.06
C SER A 60 -15.24 6.53 -23.65
N ASN A 61 -15.54 5.94 -22.50
CA ASN A 61 -16.90 5.80 -21.97
C ASN A 61 -16.85 5.67 -20.44
N MET A 62 -18.02 5.70 -19.81
CA MET A 62 -18.13 5.63 -18.35
C MET A 62 -17.62 4.33 -17.76
N HIS A 63 -17.74 3.23 -18.48
CA HIS A 63 -17.26 1.94 -18.03
C HIS A 63 -15.73 1.93 -17.90
N GLU A 64 -15.05 2.43 -18.91
CA GLU A 64 -13.58 2.58 -18.87
C GLU A 64 -13.15 3.58 -17.79
N LEU A 65 -13.90 4.64 -17.59
CA LEU A 65 -13.60 5.63 -16.56
C LEU A 65 -13.67 5.01 -15.18
N MET A 66 -14.61 4.09 -14.92
CA MET A 66 -14.67 3.35 -13.67
C MET A 66 -13.39 2.56 -13.42
N PHE A 67 -12.87 1.89 -14.42
CA PHE A 67 -11.62 1.13 -14.29
C PHE A 67 -10.43 2.04 -13.97
N VAL A 68 -10.40 3.24 -14.54
CA VAL A 68 -9.35 4.22 -14.21
C VAL A 68 -9.42 4.63 -12.74
N TYR A 69 -10.60 4.90 -12.22
CA TYR A 69 -10.77 5.26 -10.81
C TYR A 69 -10.46 4.09 -9.89
N GLU A 70 -10.86 2.88 -10.24
CA GLU A 70 -10.53 1.68 -9.48
C GLU A 70 -9.01 1.47 -9.40
N LEU A 71 -8.30 1.66 -10.50
CA LEU A 71 -6.84 1.57 -10.51
C LEU A 71 -6.21 2.60 -9.59
N LYS A 72 -6.66 3.85 -9.65
CA LYS A 72 -6.16 4.92 -8.78
C LYS A 72 -6.37 4.59 -7.30
N ASN A 73 -7.53 4.04 -6.96
CA ASN A 73 -7.83 3.62 -5.60
C ASN A 73 -6.93 2.46 -5.16
N ARG A 74 -6.70 1.50 -6.02
CA ARG A 74 -5.80 0.37 -5.73
C ARG A 74 -4.36 0.82 -5.54
N LEU A 75 -3.88 1.79 -6.32
CA LEU A 75 -2.55 2.36 -6.13
C LEU A 75 -2.42 3.04 -4.77
N THR A 76 -3.46 3.74 -4.33
CA THR A 76 -3.50 4.35 -3.00
C THR A 76 -3.46 3.28 -1.89
N VAL A 77 -4.20 2.19 -2.06
CA VAL A 77 -4.17 1.06 -1.11
C VAL A 77 -2.77 0.44 -1.06
N CYS A 78 -2.13 0.23 -2.20
CA CYS A 78 -0.77 -0.31 -2.25
C CYS A 78 0.23 0.60 -1.54
N GLU A 79 0.15 1.90 -1.76
CA GLU A 79 0.98 2.89 -1.07
C GLU A 79 0.77 2.82 0.44
N THR A 80 -0.48 2.78 0.87
CA THR A 80 -0.83 2.66 2.29
C THR A 80 -0.27 1.38 2.91
N LEU A 81 -0.39 0.26 2.21
CA LEU A 81 0.13 -1.02 2.68
C LEU A 81 1.65 -0.96 2.86
N ILE A 82 2.37 -0.34 1.93
CA ILE A 82 3.82 -0.18 2.04
C ILE A 82 4.19 0.59 3.32
N TYR A 83 3.47 1.67 3.62
CA TYR A 83 3.70 2.44 4.85
C TYR A 83 3.45 1.60 6.10
N HIS A 84 2.39 0.80 6.12
CA HIS A 84 2.10 -0.10 7.24
C HIS A 84 3.19 -1.16 7.43
N LEU A 85 3.61 -1.81 6.35
CA LEU A 85 4.64 -2.84 6.42
C LEU A 85 5.97 -2.27 6.92
N ARG A 86 6.34 -1.07 6.47
CA ARG A 86 7.57 -0.41 6.87
C ARG A 86 7.53 0.10 8.30
N ALA A 87 6.37 0.56 8.76
CA ALA A 87 6.23 1.15 10.08
C ALA A 87 6.32 0.11 11.20
N ARG A 88 5.80 -1.09 10.99
CA ARG A 88 5.82 -2.15 12.00
C ARG A 88 7.15 -2.90 11.96
N LYS A 89 8.00 -2.64 12.91
CA LYS A 89 9.37 -3.18 12.96
C LYS A 89 9.40 -4.48 13.78
N GLU A 90 8.62 -5.44 13.34
CA GLU A 90 8.58 -6.79 13.90
C GLU A 90 8.05 -7.78 12.88
N THR A 91 8.20 -9.08 13.16
CA THR A 91 7.51 -10.15 12.45
C THR A 91 6.60 -10.87 13.44
N ARG A 92 5.29 -10.65 13.31
CA ARG A 92 4.29 -11.27 14.19
C ARG A 92 3.59 -12.45 13.53
N TRP A 93 3.40 -12.36 12.21
CA TRP A 93 2.70 -13.38 11.43
C TRP A 93 3.66 -14.03 10.45
N HIS A 94 4.42 -15.01 10.95
CA HIS A 94 5.29 -15.80 10.09
C HIS A 94 4.48 -16.50 9.00
N SER A 95 5.06 -16.60 7.81
CA SER A 95 4.43 -17.14 6.61
C SER A 95 3.35 -16.25 5.98
N PHE A 96 3.09 -15.06 6.52
CA PHE A 96 2.15 -14.11 5.94
C PHE A 96 2.75 -12.73 5.72
N ALA A 97 3.60 -12.28 6.64
CA ALA A 97 4.30 -11.00 6.53
C ALA A 97 5.61 -11.12 7.32
N GLU A 98 6.68 -11.40 6.60
CA GLU A 98 7.99 -11.60 7.21
C GLU A 98 8.91 -10.44 6.92
N ASN A 99 9.12 -9.61 7.96
CA ASN A 99 10.06 -8.50 7.90
C ASN A 99 11.47 -9.04 8.16
N LEU A 100 12.28 -9.10 7.11
CA LEU A 100 13.63 -9.66 7.20
C LEU A 100 14.56 -8.81 8.05
N ASP A 101 14.30 -7.50 8.18
CA ASP A 101 15.08 -6.61 9.04
C ASP A 101 14.74 -6.80 10.52
N TYR A 102 13.52 -7.24 10.81
CA TYR A 102 13.02 -7.46 12.16
C TYR A 102 12.29 -8.81 12.24
N PRO A 103 13.05 -9.93 12.28
CA PRO A 103 12.45 -11.26 12.15
C PRO A 103 11.69 -11.74 13.38
N ASP A 104 11.85 -11.08 14.53
CA ASP A 104 11.27 -11.51 15.78
C ASP A 104 10.07 -10.65 16.18
N LYS A 105 9.16 -11.28 16.92
CA LYS A 105 8.02 -10.61 17.54
C LYS A 105 8.51 -9.79 18.74
N SER A 106 7.99 -8.59 18.92
CA SER A 106 8.34 -7.72 20.05
C SER A 106 7.10 -7.21 20.76
N ASP A 107 7.13 -7.18 22.09
CA ASP A 107 6.04 -6.66 22.90
C ASP A 107 5.86 -5.16 22.74
N GLU A 108 6.89 -4.42 22.30
CA GLU A 108 6.79 -3.01 21.95
C GLU A 108 5.77 -2.75 20.85
N TRP A 109 5.47 -3.78 20.04
CA TRP A 109 4.56 -3.68 18.92
C TRP A 109 3.16 -4.21 19.23
N LEU A 110 2.83 -4.40 20.51
CA LEU A 110 1.45 -4.65 20.95
C LEU A 110 0.65 -3.35 20.90
N LYS A 111 0.44 -2.87 19.68
CA LYS A 111 -0.27 -1.62 19.40
C LYS A 111 -0.79 -1.64 17.98
N TYR A 112 -1.74 -0.76 17.70
CA TYR A 112 -2.25 -0.57 16.35
C TYR A 112 -1.35 0.37 15.57
N VAL A 113 -1.13 0.05 14.30
CA VAL A 113 -0.51 0.96 13.33
C VAL A 113 -1.63 1.45 12.43
N ASN A 114 -1.84 2.75 12.42
CA ASN A 114 -2.84 3.40 11.60
C ASN A 114 -2.17 4.40 10.67
N THR A 115 -2.84 4.72 9.58
CA THR A 115 -2.39 5.75 8.66
C THR A 115 -3.53 6.73 8.39
N ARG A 116 -3.17 7.97 8.12
CA ARG A 116 -4.10 8.97 7.61
C ARG A 116 -3.39 9.85 6.59
N LYS A 117 -4.17 10.44 5.69
CA LYS A 117 -3.62 11.37 4.73
C LYS A 117 -3.79 12.79 5.26
N GLU A 118 -2.70 13.53 5.33
CA GLU A 118 -2.69 14.90 5.81
C GLU A 118 -1.78 15.73 4.90
N ASN A 119 -2.31 16.83 4.36
CA ASN A 119 -1.61 17.69 3.42
C ASN A 119 -1.01 16.93 2.22
N GLY A 120 -1.75 15.93 1.71
CA GLY A 120 -1.33 15.11 0.57
C GLY A 120 -0.31 14.03 0.90
N LYS A 121 0.10 13.91 2.16
CA LYS A 121 1.10 12.92 2.61
C LYS A 121 0.48 11.92 3.56
N ILE A 122 0.96 10.68 3.49
CA ILE A 122 0.54 9.63 4.42
C ILE A 122 1.32 9.79 5.71
N GLN A 123 0.60 9.87 6.82
CA GLN A 123 1.17 9.88 8.16
C GLN A 123 0.86 8.58 8.88
N VAL A 124 1.86 8.05 9.55
CA VAL A 124 1.72 6.84 10.35
C VAL A 124 1.43 7.23 11.81
N LEU A 125 0.43 6.61 12.39
CA LEU A 125 0.01 6.84 13.75
C LEU A 125 0.01 5.52 14.53
N PHE A 126 0.40 5.58 15.79
CA PHE A 126 0.38 4.42 16.68
C PHE A 126 -0.70 4.61 17.73
N ARG A 127 -1.48 3.55 17.97
CA ARG A 127 -2.54 3.57 18.98
C ARG A 127 -2.39 2.36 19.87
N GLU A 128 -2.57 2.58 21.16
CA GLU A 128 -2.51 1.50 22.14
C GLU A 128 -3.71 0.57 21.99
N LEU A 129 -3.47 -0.71 22.31
CA LEU A 129 -4.54 -1.70 22.30
C LEU A 129 -5.53 -1.39 23.44
N VAL A 130 -6.80 -1.60 23.16
CA VAL A 130 -7.84 -1.55 24.17
C VAL A 130 -7.74 -2.82 25.03
N LYS A 131 -7.53 -2.66 26.32
CA LYS A 131 -7.44 -3.79 27.24
C LYS A 131 -8.82 -4.37 27.49
N ARG A 132 -8.86 -5.66 27.76
CA ARG A 132 -10.11 -6.35 28.07
C ARG A 132 -10.78 -5.69 29.28
N GLY A 133 -12.04 -5.29 29.12
CA GLY A 133 -12.84 -4.63 30.15
C GLY A 133 -12.72 -3.11 30.20
N GLU A 134 -11.88 -2.50 29.35
CA GLU A 134 -11.78 -1.05 29.20
C GLU A 134 -12.74 -0.54 28.14
N THR A 135 -13.29 0.64 28.37
CA THR A 135 -14.13 1.32 27.38
C THR A 135 -13.25 2.14 26.45
N TYR A 136 -13.42 1.95 25.16
CA TYR A 136 -12.70 2.73 24.14
C TYR A 136 -13.54 3.94 23.74
N GLU A 137 -12.97 5.14 23.93
CA GLU A 137 -13.59 6.38 23.46
C GLU A 137 -12.90 6.84 22.17
N HIS A 138 -13.71 7.09 21.14
CA HIS A 138 -13.20 7.68 19.90
C HIS A 138 -12.97 9.17 20.13
N SER A 139 -11.73 9.59 20.01
CA SER A 139 -11.39 11.02 19.91
C SER A 139 -10.90 11.28 18.49
N TYR A 140 -11.64 12.09 17.77
CA TYR A 140 -11.29 12.49 16.42
C TYR A 140 -10.76 13.92 16.42
#